data_a1743178f03285ade4c9db1be44c114a
#
_entry.id   a1743178f03285ade4c9db1be44c114a
#
_cell.length_a   1.000
_cell.length_b   1.000
_cell.length_c   1.000
_cell.angle_alpha   90.00
_cell.angle_beta   90.00
_cell.angle_gamma   90.00
#
_symmetry.space_group_name_H-M   'P 1'
#
loop_
_entity.id
_entity.type
_entity.pdbx_description
1 polymer ?
#
loop_
_entity_poly.entity_id
_entity_poly.type
_entity_poly.pdbx_seq_one_letter_code
_entity_poly.pdbx_strand_id
1 'polypeptide(L)'
;MQEKIRSIISASINVKQEILQDASMQQRLADAVNAIVDAFRNGKRIWFCGNGGSAADAQHLAAEFSGRFYKDRRALPAEALHCNTSYLTAVANDYSYDDIYARLVDG
;
A
#
# COMPACT_ATOMS: atom_id res chain seq x y z
N MET A 1 2.79 -32.35 10.84
CA MET A 1 2.30 -30.97 11.05
C MET A 1 3.42 -30.00 11.38
N GLN A 2 4.25 -30.23 12.38
CA GLN A 2 5.36 -29.33 12.77
C GLN A 2 6.36 -29.05 11.64
N GLU A 3 6.75 -30.06 10.87
CA GLU A 3 7.66 -29.89 9.73
C GLU A 3 7.07 -28.98 8.65
N LYS A 4 5.76 -29.10 8.37
CA LYS A 4 5.08 -28.22 7.42
C LYS A 4 5.08 -26.78 7.91
N ILE A 5 4.82 -26.54 9.21
CA ILE A 5 4.87 -25.21 9.81
C ILE A 5 6.29 -24.65 9.71
N ARG A 6 7.29 -25.43 10.05
CA ARG A 6 8.70 -25.02 9.93
C ARG A 6 9.09 -24.67 8.49
N SER A 7 8.67 -25.47 7.52
CA SER A 7 8.92 -25.22 6.09
C SER A 7 8.31 -23.88 5.65
N ILE A 8 7.08 -23.58 6.02
CA ILE A 8 6.39 -22.32 5.69
C ILE A 8 7.13 -21.12 6.30
N ILE A 9 7.52 -21.23 7.58
CA ILE A 9 8.27 -20.17 8.27
C ILE A 9 9.63 -19.96 7.60
N SER A 10 10.35 -21.05 7.29
CA SER A 10 11.66 -20.98 6.62
C SER A 10 11.54 -20.33 5.24
N ALA A 11 10.53 -20.66 4.46
CA ALA A 11 10.28 -20.04 3.15
C ALA A 11 10.08 -18.53 3.30
N SER A 12 9.31 -18.09 4.29
CA SER A 12 9.12 -16.65 4.58
C SER A 12 10.41 -15.94 4.99
N ILE A 13 11.26 -16.60 5.79
CA ILE A 13 12.57 -16.08 6.19
C ILE A 13 13.48 -15.94 4.97
N ASN A 14 13.52 -16.96 4.11
CA ASN A 14 14.37 -16.95 2.92
C ASN A 14 14.05 -15.78 1.99
N VAL A 15 12.76 -15.48 1.74
CA VAL A 15 12.37 -14.32 0.94
C VAL A 15 12.91 -13.02 1.54
N LYS A 16 12.85 -12.86 2.85
CA LYS A 16 13.39 -11.66 3.52
C LYS A 16 14.91 -11.59 3.46
N GLN A 17 15.60 -12.73 3.54
CA GLN A 17 17.05 -12.81 3.37
C GLN A 17 17.48 -12.45 1.94
N GLU A 18 16.73 -12.88 0.93
CA GLU A 18 16.97 -12.51 -0.46
C GLU A 18 16.84 -10.99 -0.66
N ILE A 19 15.78 -10.37 -0.12
CA ILE A 19 15.61 -8.91 -0.16
C ILE A 19 16.76 -8.19 0.56
N LEU A 20 17.21 -8.71 1.70
CA LEU A 20 18.32 -8.14 2.47
C LEU A 20 19.64 -8.17 1.70
N GLN A 21 19.81 -9.11 0.79
CA GLN A 21 21.01 -9.26 -0.03
C GLN A 21 20.89 -8.58 -1.42
N ASP A 22 19.70 -8.14 -1.80
CA ASP A 22 19.43 -7.48 -3.07
C ASP A 22 19.59 -5.96 -2.95
N ALA A 23 20.76 -5.44 -3.23
CA ALA A 23 21.05 -4.01 -3.22
C ALA A 23 20.15 -3.22 -4.19
N SER A 24 19.76 -3.81 -5.30
CA SER A 24 18.86 -3.18 -6.28
C SER A 24 17.44 -3.03 -5.72
N MET A 25 16.94 -4.03 -5.01
CA MET A 25 15.65 -3.93 -4.33
C MET A 25 15.68 -2.89 -3.21
N GLN A 26 16.75 -2.85 -2.42
CA GLN A 26 16.92 -1.85 -1.36
C GLN A 26 16.98 -0.43 -1.93
N GLN A 27 17.66 -0.23 -3.07
CA GLN A 27 17.69 1.06 -3.73
C GLN A 27 16.29 1.48 -4.21
N ARG A 28 15.52 0.59 -4.83
CA ARG A 28 14.13 0.88 -5.24
C ARG A 28 13.23 1.24 -4.04
N LEU A 29 13.41 0.57 -2.91
CA LEU A 29 12.70 0.93 -1.68
C LEU A 29 13.09 2.32 -1.17
N ALA A 30 14.38 2.65 -1.19
CA ALA A 30 14.87 3.98 -0.81
C ALA A 30 14.31 5.07 -1.74
N ASP A 31 14.27 4.82 -3.04
CA ASP A 31 13.71 5.75 -4.04
C ASP A 31 12.21 5.96 -3.82
N ALA A 32 11.45 4.90 -3.52
CA ALA A 32 10.05 5.01 -3.18
C ALA A 32 9.82 5.82 -1.91
N VAL A 33 10.62 5.61 -0.87
CA VAL A 33 10.56 6.40 0.38
C VAL A 33 10.84 7.87 0.10
N ASN A 34 11.87 8.19 -0.69
CA ASN A 34 12.20 9.57 -1.04
C ASN A 34 11.07 10.23 -1.82
N ALA A 35 10.49 9.55 -2.80
CA ALA A 35 9.35 10.07 -3.57
C ALA A 35 8.14 10.38 -2.67
N ILE A 36 7.85 9.53 -1.70
CA ILE A 36 6.78 9.71 -0.70
C ILE A 36 7.07 10.95 0.16
N VAL A 37 8.29 11.06 0.69
CA VAL A 37 8.71 12.20 1.51
C VAL A 37 8.60 13.51 0.73
N ASP A 38 9.06 13.52 -0.51
CA ASP A 38 8.99 14.71 -1.36
C ASP A 38 7.56 15.07 -1.73
N ALA A 39 6.68 14.10 -1.97
CA ALA A 39 5.26 14.34 -2.16
C ALA A 39 4.65 15.07 -0.96
N PHE A 40 4.89 14.60 0.25
CA PHE A 40 4.38 15.25 1.46
C PHE A 40 4.98 16.63 1.71
N ARG A 41 6.27 16.84 1.47
CA ARG A 41 6.94 18.15 1.57
C ARG A 41 6.36 19.17 0.60
N ASN A 42 5.94 18.72 -0.57
CA ASN A 42 5.33 19.56 -1.61
C ASN A 42 3.80 19.64 -1.50
N GLY A 43 3.21 19.27 -0.36
CA GLY A 43 1.77 19.38 -0.13
C GLY A 43 0.94 18.40 -0.97
N LYS A 44 1.56 17.37 -1.50
CA LYS A 44 0.89 16.30 -2.24
C LYS A 44 0.39 15.22 -1.29
N ARG A 45 -0.34 14.26 -1.84
CA ARG A 45 -0.91 13.12 -1.09
C ARG A 45 -0.46 11.80 -1.70
N ILE A 46 -0.68 10.73 -0.95
CA ILE A 46 -0.48 9.36 -1.41
C ILE A 46 -1.82 8.67 -1.48
N TRP A 47 -2.02 7.92 -2.53
CA TRP A 47 -3.14 7.00 -2.66
C TRP A 47 -2.64 5.55 -2.68
N PHE A 48 -3.35 4.74 -1.92
CA PHE A 48 -3.15 3.31 -1.91
C PHE A 48 -4.35 2.62 -2.56
N CYS A 49 -4.10 1.59 -3.33
CA CYS A 49 -5.16 0.76 -3.90
C CYS A 49 -4.74 -0.70 -3.95
N GLY A 50 -5.71 -1.58 -4.03
CA GLY A 50 -5.51 -3.01 -4.15
C GLY A 50 -6.82 -3.76 -4.08
N ASN A 51 -6.76 -5.06 -4.29
CA ASN A 51 -7.91 -5.95 -4.27
C ASN A 51 -7.74 -7.00 -3.16
N GLY A 52 -8.84 -7.45 -2.57
CA GLY A 52 -8.80 -8.49 -1.54
C GLY A 52 -7.89 -8.13 -0.36
N GLY A 53 -6.90 -8.96 -0.06
CA GLY A 53 -5.91 -8.72 0.99
C GLY A 53 -5.12 -7.43 0.77
N SER A 54 -4.76 -7.12 -0.49
CA SER A 54 -4.07 -5.87 -0.82
C SER A 54 -4.95 -4.62 -0.62
N ALA A 55 -6.27 -4.74 -0.71
CA ALA A 55 -7.18 -3.65 -0.32
C ALA A 55 -7.15 -3.41 1.19
N ALA A 56 -7.11 -4.49 1.98
CA ALA A 56 -6.95 -4.39 3.43
C ALA A 56 -5.61 -3.74 3.81
N ASP A 57 -4.51 -4.12 3.16
CA ASP A 57 -3.19 -3.53 3.34
C ASP A 57 -3.18 -2.04 2.95
N ALA A 58 -3.78 -1.68 1.82
CA ALA A 58 -3.90 -0.29 1.37
C ALA A 58 -4.64 0.59 2.39
N GLN A 59 -5.73 0.09 2.95
CA GLN A 59 -6.50 0.78 3.99
C GLN A 59 -5.69 0.92 5.28
N HIS A 60 -4.99 -0.13 5.70
CA HIS A 60 -4.15 -0.11 6.88
C HIS A 60 -2.99 0.89 6.73
N LEU A 61 -2.27 0.85 5.61
CA LEU A 61 -1.17 1.78 5.32
C LEU A 61 -1.66 3.25 5.29
N ALA A 62 -2.79 3.53 4.66
CA ALA A 62 -3.36 4.88 4.67
C ALA A 62 -3.66 5.36 6.10
N ALA A 63 -4.17 4.48 6.96
CA ALA A 63 -4.43 4.79 8.36
C ALA A 63 -3.15 5.07 9.16
N GLU A 64 -2.06 4.36 8.88
CA GLU A 64 -0.76 4.59 9.51
C GLU A 64 -0.18 5.98 9.16
N PHE A 65 -0.42 6.48 7.95
CA PHE A 65 -0.02 7.83 7.55
C PHE A 65 -0.94 8.92 8.08
N SER A 66 -2.25 8.74 8.00
CA SER A 66 -3.23 9.74 8.42
C SER A 66 -3.43 9.78 9.93
N GLY A 67 -3.25 8.68 10.62
CA GLY A 67 -3.20 8.58 12.07
C GLY A 67 -1.77 8.78 12.59
N ARG A 68 -1.24 7.75 13.26
CA ARG A 68 0.15 7.76 13.76
C ARG A 68 0.77 6.37 13.64
N PHE A 69 2.09 6.34 13.43
CA PHE A 69 2.89 5.12 13.46
C PHE A 69 4.25 5.42 14.08
N TYR A 70 4.63 4.71 15.15
CA TYR A 70 5.81 4.92 16.01
C TYR A 70 5.94 6.32 16.65
N LYS A 71 5.61 7.39 15.90
CA LYS A 71 5.77 8.77 16.36
C LYS A 71 4.42 9.46 16.41
N ASP A 72 4.20 10.26 17.44
CA ASP A 72 3.12 11.23 17.47
C ASP A 72 3.49 12.42 16.57
N ARG A 73 2.68 12.71 15.57
CA ARG A 73 2.91 13.75 14.56
C ARG A 73 1.60 14.19 13.93
N ARG A 74 1.65 15.28 13.20
CA ARG A 74 0.49 15.70 12.39
C ARG A 74 0.10 14.59 11.39
N ALA A 75 -1.19 14.54 11.06
CA ALA A 75 -1.69 13.67 10.00
C ALA A 75 -0.98 13.96 8.67
N LEU A 76 -0.62 12.90 7.94
CA LEU A 76 -0.09 12.99 6.59
C LEU A 76 -1.20 12.61 5.58
N PRO A 77 -1.32 13.31 4.45
CA PRO A 77 -2.42 13.11 3.51
C PRO A 77 -2.24 11.80 2.74
N ALA A 78 -2.85 10.76 3.25
CA ALA A 78 -2.86 9.43 2.64
C ALA A 78 -4.28 8.86 2.69
N GLU A 79 -4.68 8.16 1.64
CA GLU A 79 -6.02 7.61 1.49
C GLU A 79 -5.99 6.30 0.72
N ALA A 80 -6.91 5.39 1.06
CA ALA A 80 -7.15 4.17 0.29
C ALA A 80 -8.36 4.37 -0.62
N LEU A 81 -8.16 4.22 -1.92
CA LEU A 81 -9.14 4.58 -2.95
C LEU A 81 -10.41 3.70 -2.94
N HIS A 82 -10.34 2.48 -2.40
CA HIS A 82 -11.46 1.54 -2.41
C HIS A 82 -12.46 1.72 -1.26
N CYS A 83 -12.24 2.65 -0.34
CA CYS A 83 -13.07 2.77 0.87
C CYS A 83 -14.49 3.30 0.61
N ASN A 84 -14.71 4.01 -0.49
CA ASN A 84 -16.04 4.42 -0.92
C ASN A 84 -16.73 3.30 -1.69
N THR A 85 -17.48 2.47 -0.99
CA THR A 85 -18.16 1.31 -1.59
C THR A 85 -19.26 1.71 -2.59
N SER A 86 -19.92 2.85 -2.39
CA SER A 86 -20.92 3.35 -3.34
C SER A 86 -20.28 3.71 -4.67
N TYR A 87 -19.17 4.43 -4.67
CA TYR A 87 -18.40 4.73 -5.86
C TYR A 87 -17.90 3.45 -6.55
N LEU A 88 -17.24 2.59 -5.79
CA LEU A 88 -16.62 1.37 -6.30
C LEU A 88 -17.65 0.47 -7.01
N THR A 89 -18.79 0.25 -6.38
CA THR A 89 -19.84 -0.62 -6.95
C THR A 89 -20.56 0.04 -8.13
N ALA A 90 -20.80 1.34 -8.09
CA ALA A 90 -21.42 2.07 -9.20
C ALA A 90 -20.54 2.06 -10.45
N VAL A 91 -19.27 2.41 -10.33
CA VAL A 91 -18.33 2.42 -11.47
C VAL A 91 -18.11 1.02 -12.02
N ALA A 92 -17.99 0.01 -11.14
CA ALA A 92 -17.86 -1.39 -11.59
C ALA A 92 -19.08 -1.86 -12.38
N ASN A 93 -20.28 -1.41 -12.00
CA ASN A 93 -21.54 -1.78 -12.66
C ASN A 93 -21.76 -1.00 -13.97
N ASP A 94 -21.49 0.30 -13.97
CA ASP A 94 -21.84 1.20 -15.08
C ASP A 94 -20.78 1.21 -16.18
N TYR A 95 -19.51 0.91 -15.84
CA TYR A 95 -18.38 0.85 -16.76
C TYR A 95 -17.70 -0.51 -16.68
N SER A 96 -16.63 -0.64 -15.91
CA SER A 96 -15.97 -1.89 -15.64
C SER A 96 -15.23 -1.84 -14.28
N TYR A 97 -14.87 -3.01 -13.77
CA TYR A 97 -14.02 -3.08 -12.58
C TYR A 97 -12.63 -2.48 -12.83
N ASP A 98 -12.12 -2.55 -14.05
CA ASP A 98 -10.80 -2.04 -14.43
C ASP A 98 -10.73 -0.50 -14.42
N ASP A 99 -11.88 0.17 -14.49
CA ASP A 99 -11.96 1.63 -14.51
C ASP A 99 -12.02 2.29 -13.13
N ILE A 100 -12.23 1.51 -12.06
CA ILE A 100 -12.50 2.04 -10.72
C ILE A 100 -11.41 3.00 -10.24
N TYR A 101 -10.17 2.52 -10.22
CA TYR A 101 -9.06 3.30 -9.68
C TYR A 101 -8.59 4.40 -10.63
N ALA A 102 -8.63 4.14 -11.94
CA ALA A 102 -8.28 5.14 -12.95
C ALA A 102 -9.17 6.39 -12.83
N ARG A 103 -10.48 6.21 -12.71
CA ARG A 103 -11.44 7.33 -12.55
C ARG A 103 -11.26 8.09 -11.24
N LEU A 104 -10.88 7.42 -10.15
CA LEU A 104 -10.61 8.08 -8.86
C LEU A 104 -9.33 8.91 -8.89
N VAL A 105 -8.34 8.53 -9.69
CA VAL A 105 -7.09 9.27 -9.84
C VAL A 105 -7.26 10.46 -10.79
N ASP A 106 -8.16 10.34 -11.77
CA ASP A 106 -8.44 11.37 -12.77
C ASP A 106 -9.31 12.51 -12.22
N GLY A 107 -10.19 12.21 -11.27
CA GLY A 107 -11.13 13.17 -10.63
C GLY A 107 -10.63 13.72 -9.32
#